data_41db61536b1e40254c483212777a9069
#
_entry.id   41db61536b1e40254c483212777a9069
#
_cell.length_a   1.000
_cell.length_b   1.000
_cell.length_c   1.000
_cell.angle_alpha   90.00
_cell.angle_beta   90.00
_cell.angle_gamma   90.00
#
_symmetry.space_group_name_H-M   'P 1'
#
loop_
_entity.id
_entity.type
_entity.pdbx_description
1 polymer ?
#
loop_
_entity_poly.entity_id
_entity_poly.type
_entity_poly.pdbx_seq_one_letter_code
_entity_poly.pdbx_strand_id
1 'polypeptide(L)'
;MTENKLHFIKKPNYSRVSRDKVVRLRFMIRNAENEETLEFRDDLYYLHGGYGGAFPDVEAALEGHEVGAKVDVIVKHERGFGPVRPDLRIELPLTELPSEGLQVGGTLEAEGEQGETIHFRILEVGEQTALLDGNHPYAGMDLEFLLEVMEIRDATEAELEAGYAFRPAE
;
A
#
# COMPACT_ATOMS: atom_id res chain seq x y z
N MET A 1 54.73 -14.11 -4.20
CA MET A 1 53.60 -13.20 -3.94
C MET A 1 52.53 -13.38 -4.99
N THR A 2 51.41 -13.90 -4.59
CA THR A 2 50.25 -13.97 -5.45
C THR A 2 49.50 -12.65 -5.34
N GLU A 3 49.56 -11.84 -6.38
CA GLU A 3 48.70 -10.65 -6.45
C GLU A 3 47.28 -11.11 -6.52
N ASN A 4 46.46 -10.57 -5.61
CA ASN A 4 45.02 -10.84 -5.61
C ASN A 4 44.39 -10.02 -6.72
N LYS A 5 44.00 -10.65 -7.83
CA LYS A 5 43.40 -10.01 -8.99
C LYS A 5 41.87 -9.93 -8.92
N LEU A 6 41.33 -9.61 -7.74
CA LEU A 6 39.89 -9.44 -7.58
C LEU A 6 39.46 -8.09 -8.14
N HIS A 7 38.50 -8.12 -9.06
CA HIS A 7 37.89 -6.91 -9.60
C HIS A 7 36.45 -6.82 -9.08
N PHE A 8 36.22 -5.85 -8.20
CA PHE A 8 34.88 -5.60 -7.70
C PHE A 8 34.08 -4.83 -8.73
N ILE A 9 33.09 -5.49 -9.31
CA ILE A 9 32.23 -4.91 -10.36
C ILE A 9 31.03 -4.15 -9.80
N LYS A 10 30.79 -4.25 -8.52
CA LYS A 10 29.69 -3.57 -7.83
C LYS A 10 30.22 -2.93 -6.56
N LYS A 11 29.98 -1.62 -6.42
CA LYS A 11 30.32 -0.89 -5.20
C LYS A 11 29.28 -1.20 -4.11
N PRO A 12 29.69 -1.29 -2.85
CA PRO A 12 28.71 -1.40 -1.76
C PRO A 12 27.79 -0.21 -1.75
N ASN A 13 26.53 -0.46 -1.53
CA ASN A 13 25.55 0.60 -1.36
C ASN A 13 25.37 0.87 0.14
N TYR A 14 25.95 1.96 0.63
CA TYR A 14 25.81 2.39 2.01
C TYR A 14 24.74 3.46 2.21
N SER A 15 23.92 3.71 1.18
CA SER A 15 22.84 4.67 1.30
C SER A 15 21.86 4.23 2.38
N ARG A 16 21.38 5.20 3.13
CA ARG A 16 20.39 4.99 4.17
C ARG A 16 19.05 5.55 3.72
N VAL A 17 17.98 4.95 4.19
CA VAL A 17 16.64 5.50 4.00
C VAL A 17 16.61 6.87 4.67
N SER A 18 16.47 7.91 3.86
CA SER A 18 16.44 9.29 4.31
C SER A 18 15.64 10.14 3.33
N ARG A 19 15.41 11.40 3.69
CA ARG A 19 14.64 12.33 2.87
C ARG A 19 15.15 12.38 1.42
N ASP A 20 14.21 12.43 0.47
CA ASP A 20 14.45 12.54 -0.96
C ASP A 20 15.16 11.32 -1.57
N LYS A 21 15.08 10.19 -0.89
CA LYS A 21 15.48 8.90 -1.46
C LYS A 21 14.26 8.16 -2.00
N VAL A 22 14.46 7.45 -3.10
CA VAL A 22 13.48 6.47 -3.56
C VAL A 22 13.88 5.11 -3.01
N VAL A 23 12.95 4.47 -2.35
CA VAL A 23 13.16 3.19 -1.67
C VAL A 23 12.29 2.13 -2.34
N ARG A 24 12.89 1.00 -2.70
CA ARG A 24 12.14 -0.17 -3.15
C ARG A 24 12.01 -1.13 -1.98
N LEU A 25 10.78 -1.54 -1.71
CA LEU A 25 10.45 -2.46 -0.64
C LEU A 25 9.89 -3.77 -1.18
N ARG A 26 10.27 -4.85 -0.53
CA ARG A 26 9.49 -6.08 -0.49
C ARG A 26 8.71 -6.05 0.81
N PHE A 27 7.41 -6.36 0.76
CA PHE A 27 6.61 -6.32 1.97
C PHE A 27 5.51 -7.36 1.97
N MET A 28 5.12 -7.72 3.18
CA MET A 28 3.94 -8.51 3.49
C MET A 28 3.09 -7.71 4.46
N ILE A 29 1.79 -7.71 4.23
CA ILE A 29 0.82 -7.10 5.15
C ILE A 29 0.01 -8.23 5.78
N ARG A 30 -0.06 -8.21 7.12
CA ARG A 30 -0.89 -9.12 7.89
C ARG A 30 -1.90 -8.34 8.71
N ASN A 31 -3.05 -8.96 8.97
CA ASN A 31 -3.96 -8.46 9.99
C ASN A 31 -3.28 -8.69 11.34
N ALA A 32 -3.02 -7.61 12.10
CA ALA A 32 -2.29 -7.70 13.36
C ALA A 32 -3.05 -8.49 14.45
N GLU A 33 -4.37 -8.58 14.34
CA GLU A 33 -5.21 -9.25 15.33
C GLU A 33 -5.19 -10.78 15.17
N ASN A 34 -5.29 -11.29 13.95
CA ASN A 34 -5.39 -12.73 13.67
C ASN A 34 -4.24 -13.30 12.85
N GLU A 35 -3.24 -12.49 12.52
CA GLU A 35 -2.05 -12.86 11.75
C GLU A 35 -2.34 -13.38 10.32
N GLU A 36 -3.54 -13.15 9.81
CA GLU A 36 -3.89 -13.49 8.44
C GLU A 36 -3.08 -12.65 7.46
N THR A 37 -2.41 -13.32 6.49
CA THR A 37 -1.70 -12.63 5.42
C THR A 37 -2.70 -12.06 4.43
N LEU A 38 -2.64 -10.75 4.22
CA LEU A 38 -3.54 -10.01 3.35
C LEU A 38 -2.93 -9.71 1.99
N GLU A 39 -1.64 -9.39 1.95
CA GLU A 39 -0.97 -8.96 0.74
C GLU A 39 0.53 -9.23 0.81
N PHE A 40 1.10 -9.57 -0.33
CA PHE A 40 2.56 -9.65 -0.52
C PHE A 40 2.94 -8.96 -1.82
N ARG A 41 3.96 -8.09 -1.75
CA ARG A 41 4.52 -7.42 -2.93
C ARG A 41 6.03 -7.29 -2.80
N ASP A 42 6.72 -7.28 -3.94
CA ASP A 42 8.17 -7.12 -4.00
C ASP A 42 8.62 -5.92 -4.85
N ASP A 43 7.67 -5.12 -5.31
CA ASP A 43 7.90 -4.06 -6.29
C ASP A 43 7.36 -2.69 -5.85
N LEU A 44 7.25 -2.45 -4.56
CA LEU A 44 6.81 -1.15 -4.09
C LEU A 44 7.95 -0.14 -4.11
N TYR A 45 7.80 0.91 -4.91
CA TYR A 45 8.71 2.06 -4.93
C TYR A 45 8.01 3.25 -4.30
N TYR A 46 8.67 3.92 -3.36
CA TYR A 46 8.12 5.15 -2.80
C TYR A 46 9.20 6.20 -2.58
N LEU A 47 8.78 7.46 -2.61
CA LEU A 47 9.64 8.60 -2.30
C LEU A 47 9.56 8.87 -0.79
N HIS A 48 10.69 8.74 -0.11
CA HIS A 48 10.78 8.90 1.35
C HIS A 48 10.93 10.38 1.73
N GLY A 49 10.25 10.81 2.77
CA GLY A 49 10.37 12.15 3.31
C GLY A 49 9.05 12.89 3.51
N GLY A 50 7.95 12.17 3.72
CA GLY A 50 6.66 12.79 4.00
C GLY A 50 5.85 13.15 2.77
N TYR A 51 6.11 12.50 1.64
CA TYR A 51 5.39 12.72 0.39
C TYR A 51 4.08 11.93 0.27
N GLY A 52 3.77 11.10 1.27
CA GLY A 52 2.53 10.31 1.28
C GLY A 52 2.61 8.99 0.52
N GLY A 53 3.78 8.58 0.05
CA GLY A 53 3.97 7.30 -0.64
C GLY A 53 3.92 6.08 0.27
N ALA A 54 4.12 6.27 1.57
CA ALA A 54 3.98 5.26 2.60
C ALA A 54 3.35 5.90 3.83
N PHE A 55 2.77 5.08 4.71
CA PHE A 55 2.23 5.62 5.96
C PHE A 55 3.35 6.22 6.82
N PRO A 56 3.06 7.29 7.59
CA PRO A 56 4.08 7.90 8.44
C PRO A 56 4.78 6.93 9.38
N ASP A 57 4.06 5.98 9.95
CA ASP A 57 4.64 4.98 10.85
C ASP A 57 5.59 4.03 10.10
N VAL A 58 5.29 3.70 8.84
CA VAL A 58 6.16 2.90 7.98
C VAL A 58 7.44 3.69 7.65
N GLU A 59 7.30 4.96 7.26
CA GLU A 59 8.46 5.81 6.98
C GLU A 59 9.36 5.96 8.22
N ALA A 60 8.76 6.19 9.38
CA ALA A 60 9.52 6.33 10.64
C ALA A 60 10.27 5.04 10.98
N ALA A 61 9.66 3.89 10.77
CA ALA A 61 10.30 2.60 11.02
C ALA A 61 11.47 2.32 10.08
N LEU A 62 11.41 2.82 8.85
CA LEU A 62 12.44 2.61 7.83
C LEU A 62 13.58 3.62 7.90
N GLU A 63 13.36 4.79 8.48
CA GLU A 63 14.35 5.88 8.54
C GLU A 63 15.70 5.39 9.05
N GLY A 64 16.76 5.69 8.31
CA GLY A 64 18.14 5.37 8.70
C GLY A 64 18.60 3.94 8.42
N HIS A 65 17.72 3.08 7.94
CA HIS A 65 18.09 1.69 7.59
C HIS A 65 18.80 1.60 6.24
N GLU A 66 19.57 0.56 6.07
CA GLU A 66 20.31 0.27 4.84
C GLU A 66 19.63 -0.83 4.03
N VAL A 67 20.08 -1.00 2.78
CA VAL A 67 19.65 -2.12 1.93
C VAL A 67 19.87 -3.45 2.65
N GLY A 68 18.89 -4.32 2.62
CA GLY A 68 18.89 -5.62 3.30
C GLY A 68 18.24 -5.60 4.68
N ALA A 69 17.93 -4.41 5.22
CA ALA A 69 17.25 -4.32 6.51
C ALA A 69 15.85 -4.92 6.45
N LYS A 70 15.48 -5.64 7.50
CA LYS A 70 14.14 -6.19 7.70
C LYS A 70 13.53 -5.49 8.91
N VAL A 71 12.36 -4.92 8.73
CA VAL A 71 11.69 -4.10 9.74
C VAL A 71 10.23 -4.51 9.82
N ASP A 72 9.75 -4.71 11.04
CA ASP A 72 8.34 -4.97 11.31
C ASP A 72 7.73 -3.75 11.98
N VAL A 73 6.56 -3.34 11.55
CA VAL A 73 5.84 -2.22 12.14
C VAL A 73 4.35 -2.49 12.13
N ILE A 74 3.69 -2.17 13.25
CA ILE A 74 2.23 -2.23 13.35
C ILE A 74 1.70 -0.82 13.12
N VAL A 75 0.80 -0.70 12.13
CA VAL A 75 0.11 0.56 11.84
C VAL A 75 -1.32 0.40 12.33
N LYS A 76 -1.69 1.16 13.36
CA LYS A 76 -3.05 1.19 13.87
C LYS A 76 -4.00 1.76 12.81
N HIS A 77 -5.24 1.29 12.77
CA HIS A 77 -6.17 1.73 11.72
C HIS A 77 -6.35 3.24 11.68
N GLU A 78 -6.33 3.93 12.83
CA GLU A 78 -6.46 5.39 12.89
C GLU A 78 -5.33 6.12 12.15
N ARG A 79 -4.15 5.48 12.04
CA ARG A 79 -2.99 6.02 11.34
C ARG A 79 -2.75 5.37 9.98
N GLY A 80 -3.59 4.41 9.61
CA GLY A 80 -3.52 3.69 8.35
C GLY A 80 -4.74 3.97 7.48
N PHE A 81 -5.52 2.94 7.19
CA PHE A 81 -6.69 3.06 6.31
C PHE A 81 -7.94 3.62 7.00
N GLY A 82 -7.83 3.98 8.27
CA GLY A 82 -8.92 4.58 9.03
C GLY A 82 -9.92 3.57 9.58
N PRO A 83 -10.89 4.06 10.38
CA PRO A 83 -11.95 3.20 10.91
C PRO A 83 -12.95 2.81 9.83
N VAL A 84 -13.73 1.78 10.09
CA VAL A 84 -14.90 1.46 9.28
C VAL A 84 -15.91 2.59 9.44
N ARG A 85 -16.37 3.13 8.32
CA ARG A 85 -17.39 4.19 8.29
C ARG A 85 -18.73 3.56 7.97
N PRO A 86 -19.68 3.54 8.94
CA PRO A 86 -21.00 2.98 8.70
C PRO A 86 -21.78 3.70 7.60
N ASP A 87 -21.53 4.99 7.39
CA ASP A 87 -22.19 5.79 6.34
C ASP A 87 -21.78 5.39 4.92
N LEU A 88 -20.72 4.62 4.76
CA LEU A 88 -20.31 4.05 3.46
C LEU A 88 -20.95 2.68 3.20
N ARG A 89 -21.70 2.15 4.14
CA ARG A 89 -22.51 0.96 3.95
C ARG A 89 -23.92 1.39 3.58
N ILE A 90 -24.32 1.09 2.35
CA ILE A 90 -25.61 1.52 1.81
C ILE A 90 -26.40 0.32 1.34
N GLU A 91 -27.71 0.39 1.55
CA GLU A 91 -28.65 -0.59 1.04
C GLU A 91 -29.39 0.02 -0.15
N LEU A 92 -29.34 -0.66 -1.28
CA LEU A 92 -29.97 -0.20 -2.49
C LEU A 92 -30.92 -1.27 -3.05
N PRO A 93 -32.04 -0.84 -3.70
CA PRO A 93 -32.89 -1.77 -4.42
C PRO A 93 -32.13 -2.46 -5.56
N LEU A 94 -32.39 -3.74 -5.78
CA LEU A 94 -31.76 -4.49 -6.87
C LEU A 94 -32.07 -3.87 -8.25
N THR A 95 -33.20 -3.17 -8.39
CA THR A 95 -33.58 -2.48 -9.62
C THR A 95 -32.64 -1.33 -10.00
N GLU A 96 -31.91 -0.77 -9.05
CA GLU A 96 -30.94 0.31 -9.26
C GLU A 96 -29.53 -0.19 -9.53
N LEU A 97 -29.32 -1.50 -9.48
CA LEU A 97 -28.00 -2.11 -9.62
C LEU A 97 -27.87 -2.85 -10.96
N PRO A 98 -26.63 -2.97 -11.50
CA PRO A 98 -26.39 -3.82 -12.66
C PRO A 98 -26.84 -5.24 -12.37
N SER A 99 -27.48 -5.89 -13.33
CA SER A 99 -27.94 -7.28 -13.17
C SER A 99 -26.81 -8.30 -13.22
N GLU A 100 -25.69 -7.93 -13.82
CA GLU A 100 -24.51 -8.80 -13.90
C GLU A 100 -23.60 -8.63 -12.69
N GLY A 101 -23.09 -9.73 -12.15
CA GLY A 101 -22.11 -9.72 -11.07
C GLY A 101 -22.68 -9.45 -9.68
N LEU A 102 -23.99 -9.50 -9.50
CA LEU A 102 -24.62 -9.31 -8.20
C LEU A 102 -24.49 -10.59 -7.35
N GLN A 103 -23.33 -10.73 -6.72
CA GLN A 103 -23.10 -11.82 -5.78
C GLN A 103 -22.22 -11.32 -4.63
N VAL A 104 -22.36 -11.91 -3.46
CA VAL A 104 -21.58 -11.58 -2.27
C VAL A 104 -20.10 -11.70 -2.61
N GLY A 105 -19.34 -10.67 -2.24
CA GLY A 105 -17.90 -10.57 -2.54
C GLY A 105 -17.56 -9.91 -3.88
N GLY A 106 -18.57 -9.69 -4.74
CA GLY A 106 -18.39 -8.96 -5.99
C GLY A 106 -18.14 -7.48 -5.74
N THR A 107 -17.63 -6.77 -6.75
CA THR A 107 -17.36 -5.34 -6.69
C THR A 107 -18.16 -4.58 -7.74
N LEU A 108 -18.56 -3.37 -7.39
CA LEU A 108 -19.27 -2.44 -8.28
C LEU A 108 -18.55 -1.08 -8.24
N GLU A 109 -18.57 -0.38 -9.37
CA GLU A 109 -18.08 0.99 -9.45
C GLU A 109 -19.25 1.93 -9.67
N ALA A 110 -19.25 3.04 -8.95
CA ALA A 110 -20.25 4.09 -9.10
C ALA A 110 -19.56 5.43 -9.27
N GLU A 111 -20.22 6.34 -9.96
CA GLU A 111 -19.75 7.72 -10.08
C GLU A 111 -20.42 8.57 -9.00
N GLY A 112 -19.60 9.24 -8.21
CA GLY A 112 -20.07 10.16 -7.17
C GLY A 112 -20.50 11.50 -7.74
N GLU A 113 -21.03 12.36 -6.86
CA GLU A 113 -21.56 13.69 -7.26
C GLU A 113 -20.51 14.62 -7.87
N GLN A 114 -19.22 14.40 -7.54
CA GLN A 114 -18.12 15.22 -8.05
C GLN A 114 -17.37 14.54 -9.20
N GLY A 115 -17.93 13.47 -9.77
CA GLY A 115 -17.33 12.73 -10.86
C GLY A 115 -16.28 11.71 -10.43
N GLU A 116 -16.05 11.55 -9.14
CA GLU A 116 -15.14 10.54 -8.60
C GLU A 116 -15.70 9.13 -8.77
N THR A 117 -14.80 8.15 -8.96
CA THR A 117 -15.19 6.74 -8.99
C THR A 117 -15.16 6.17 -7.57
N ILE A 118 -16.28 5.62 -7.14
CA ILE A 118 -16.42 4.97 -5.83
C ILE A 118 -16.54 3.47 -6.06
N HIS A 119 -15.71 2.71 -5.34
CA HIS A 119 -15.71 1.25 -5.41
C HIS A 119 -16.51 0.69 -4.24
N PHE A 120 -17.46 -0.19 -4.54
CA PHE A 120 -18.28 -0.86 -3.54
C PHE A 120 -18.05 -2.36 -3.60
N ARG A 121 -18.00 -2.98 -2.45
CA ARG A 121 -18.03 -4.44 -2.31
C ARG A 121 -19.45 -4.85 -1.92
N ILE A 122 -19.95 -5.93 -2.49
CA ILE A 122 -21.27 -6.46 -2.18
C ILE A 122 -21.14 -7.35 -0.94
N LEU A 123 -21.80 -6.94 0.15
CA LEU A 123 -21.79 -7.70 1.41
C LEU A 123 -22.94 -8.70 1.50
N GLU A 124 -24.12 -8.29 1.05
CA GLU A 124 -25.33 -9.14 1.08
C GLU A 124 -26.19 -8.88 -0.15
N VAL A 125 -26.83 -9.91 -0.64
CA VAL A 125 -27.83 -9.82 -1.73
C VAL A 125 -29.11 -10.46 -1.19
N GLY A 126 -30.13 -9.64 -1.00
CA GLY A 126 -31.46 -10.07 -0.59
C GLY A 126 -32.40 -10.24 -1.79
N GLU A 127 -33.69 -10.48 -1.51
CA GLU A 127 -34.70 -10.63 -2.55
C GLU A 127 -35.04 -9.32 -3.26
N GLN A 128 -34.94 -8.19 -2.56
CA GLN A 128 -35.31 -6.89 -3.10
C GLN A 128 -34.18 -5.85 -3.03
N THR A 129 -33.22 -6.02 -2.14
CA THR A 129 -32.14 -5.08 -1.90
C THR A 129 -30.80 -5.79 -1.80
N ALA A 130 -29.72 -5.00 -1.96
CA ALA A 130 -28.35 -5.45 -1.69
C ALA A 130 -27.67 -4.47 -0.74
N LEU A 131 -26.81 -4.99 0.14
CA LEU A 131 -25.98 -4.18 1.03
C LEU A 131 -24.59 -4.03 0.41
N LEU A 132 -24.19 -2.78 0.20
CA LEU A 132 -22.92 -2.41 -0.41
C LEU A 132 -22.02 -1.72 0.63
N ASP A 133 -20.73 -1.95 0.52
CA ASP A 133 -19.72 -1.34 1.40
C ASP A 133 -18.68 -0.59 0.58
N GLY A 134 -18.63 0.74 0.76
CA GLY A 134 -17.65 1.61 0.12
C GLY A 134 -16.37 1.82 0.92
N ASN A 135 -16.21 1.16 2.06
CA ASN A 135 -14.99 1.21 2.85
C ASN A 135 -13.82 0.53 2.13
N HIS A 136 -12.61 1.00 2.40
CA HIS A 136 -11.40 0.29 1.99
C HIS A 136 -11.41 -1.12 2.61
N PRO A 137 -10.93 -2.15 1.89
CA PRO A 137 -10.91 -3.53 2.44
C PRO A 137 -10.19 -3.67 3.77
N TYR A 138 -9.21 -2.80 4.06
CA TYR A 138 -8.45 -2.84 5.31
C TYR A 138 -8.92 -1.81 6.35
N ALA A 139 -10.02 -1.11 6.10
CA ALA A 139 -10.56 -0.17 7.06
C ALA A 139 -10.90 -0.88 8.37
N GLY A 140 -10.56 -0.26 9.48
CA GLY A 140 -10.79 -0.81 10.83
C GLY A 140 -9.79 -1.88 11.25
N MET A 141 -8.84 -2.23 10.39
CA MET A 141 -7.82 -3.24 10.69
C MET A 141 -6.54 -2.58 11.15
N ASP A 142 -5.99 -3.04 12.28
CA ASP A 142 -4.60 -2.79 12.63
C ASP A 142 -3.75 -3.73 11.77
N LEU A 143 -2.76 -3.19 11.08
CA LEU A 143 -1.97 -3.93 10.10
C LEU A 143 -0.53 -4.08 10.57
N GLU A 144 0.02 -5.27 10.41
CA GLU A 144 1.44 -5.52 10.58
C GLU A 144 2.11 -5.52 9.21
N PHE A 145 3.09 -4.63 9.04
CA PHE A 145 3.92 -4.57 7.84
C PHE A 145 5.26 -5.23 8.13
N LEU A 146 5.56 -6.29 7.38
CA LEU A 146 6.87 -6.93 7.40
C LEU A 146 7.61 -6.43 6.16
N LEU A 147 8.63 -5.60 6.38
CA LEU A 147 9.29 -4.83 5.34
C LEU A 147 10.72 -5.29 5.14
N GLU A 148 11.18 -5.31 3.89
CA GLU A 148 12.58 -5.52 3.55
C GLU A 148 13.01 -4.44 2.57
N VAL A 149 14.10 -3.74 2.88
CA VAL A 149 14.66 -2.72 2.01
C VAL A 149 15.48 -3.37 0.91
N MET A 150 15.02 -3.26 -0.33
CA MET A 150 15.65 -3.90 -1.49
C MET A 150 16.59 -2.97 -2.24
N GLU A 151 16.23 -1.70 -2.38
CA GLU A 151 17.02 -0.69 -3.08
C GLU A 151 16.82 0.68 -2.45
N ILE A 152 17.87 1.49 -2.48
CA ILE A 152 17.83 2.90 -2.09
C ILE A 152 18.59 3.67 -3.15
N ARG A 153 17.99 4.70 -3.72
CA ARG A 153 18.62 5.60 -4.67
C ARG A 153 18.19 7.04 -4.44
N ASP A 154 18.96 7.98 -4.97
CA ASP A 154 18.55 9.37 -4.98
C ASP A 154 17.32 9.53 -5.87
N ALA A 155 16.38 10.38 -5.45
CA ALA A 155 15.27 10.77 -6.31
C ALA A 155 15.78 11.67 -7.43
N THR A 156 15.15 11.59 -8.60
CA THR A 156 15.39 12.53 -9.69
C THR A 156 14.68 13.84 -9.42
N GLU A 157 15.08 14.92 -10.09
CA GLU A 157 14.39 16.20 -10.00
C GLU A 157 12.92 16.08 -10.41
N ALA A 158 12.63 15.27 -11.43
CA ALA A 158 11.27 15.04 -11.88
C ALA A 158 10.42 14.35 -10.80
N GLU A 159 10.99 13.39 -10.07
CA GLU A 159 10.31 12.73 -8.96
C GLU A 159 10.05 13.69 -7.81
N LEU A 160 11.01 14.54 -7.47
CA LEU A 160 10.86 15.54 -6.41
C LEU A 160 9.78 16.56 -6.77
N GLU A 161 9.73 17.01 -8.00
CA GLU A 161 8.68 17.93 -8.48
C GLU A 161 7.30 17.27 -8.49
N ALA A 162 7.24 16.00 -8.90
CA ALA A 162 5.99 15.25 -8.91
C ALA A 162 5.51 14.86 -7.51
N GLY A 163 6.43 14.69 -6.55
CA GLY A 163 6.12 14.27 -5.19
C GLY A 163 5.87 12.78 -5.04
N TYR A 164 6.32 11.97 -5.99
CA TYR A 164 6.21 10.51 -5.90
C TYR A 164 7.31 9.81 -6.72
N ALA A 165 7.57 8.55 -6.39
CA ALA A 165 8.56 7.73 -7.09
C ALA A 165 8.04 7.26 -8.43
N PHE A 166 8.90 7.29 -9.46
CA PHE A 166 8.60 6.71 -10.75
C PHE A 166 9.07 5.25 -10.78
N ARG A 167 8.24 4.40 -11.33
CA ARG A 167 8.62 2.99 -11.51
C ARG A 167 9.60 2.88 -12.67
N PRO A 168 10.59 1.98 -12.57
CA PRO A 168 11.45 1.69 -13.72
C PRO A 168 10.60 1.22 -14.90
N ALA A 169 11.02 1.59 -16.11
CA ALA A 169 10.43 1.09 -17.33
C ALA A 169 10.70 -0.43 -17.42
N GLU A 170 9.67 -1.20 -17.70
CA GLU A 170 9.83 -2.65 -17.95
C GLU A 170 10.49 -2.90 -19.32
#